data_e0aec8fb6d31e6ff3a31a909ecef63ad
#
_entry.id   e0aec8fb6d31e6ff3a31a909ecef63ad
#
_cell.length_a   1.000
_cell.length_b   1.000
_cell.length_c   1.000
_cell.angle_alpha   90.00
_cell.angle_beta   90.00
_cell.angle_gamma   90.00
#
_symmetry.space_group_name_H-M   'P 1'
#
loop_
_entity.id
_entity.type
_entity.pdbx_description
1 polymer ?
#
loop_
_entity_poly.entity_id
_entity_poly.type
_entity_poly.pdbx_seq_one_letter_code
_entity_poly.pdbx_strand_id
1 'polypeptide(L)'
;KAIAEAAGVSPGLVIHHYGSKDELRRVCDEHVIAKLLDERFASAEAPSPNLVQALLAEATSAGPMFNYIARLLIEPGKAGDELFARLVASTRQNLADGRESGSIKPASDPDATAMLVTVFGLAQFLVRDRFAQVLGADPFSAEGAARLTLPTLEIFTDGLYADTGLLAAARSALAGQQDAASDEGKDEK
;
A
#
# COMPACT_ATOMS: atom_id res chain seq x y z
N LYS A 1 -20.57 0.76 -24.04
CA LYS A 1 -20.54 -0.21 -25.13
C LYS A 1 -19.45 -1.26 -24.87
N ALA A 2 -18.17 -0.90 -24.79
CA ALA A 2 -17.06 -1.86 -24.59
C ALA A 2 -17.25 -2.81 -23.39
N ILE A 3 -17.76 -2.31 -22.24
CA ILE A 3 -18.02 -3.12 -21.04
C ILE A 3 -19.10 -4.18 -21.33
N ALA A 4 -20.18 -3.78 -22.01
CA ALA A 4 -21.27 -4.69 -22.36
C ALA A 4 -20.81 -5.78 -23.37
N GLU A 5 -19.99 -5.39 -24.32
CA GLU A 5 -19.36 -6.31 -25.28
C GLU A 5 -18.47 -7.33 -24.56
N ALA A 6 -17.62 -6.86 -23.64
CA ALA A 6 -16.75 -7.74 -22.85
C ALA A 6 -17.53 -8.70 -21.93
N ALA A 7 -18.69 -8.25 -21.41
CA ALA A 7 -19.57 -9.07 -20.59
C ALA A 7 -20.54 -9.96 -21.40
N GLY A 8 -20.56 -9.88 -22.74
CA GLY A 8 -21.47 -10.65 -23.59
C GLY A 8 -22.95 -10.26 -23.46
N VAL A 9 -23.25 -9.00 -23.06
CA VAL A 9 -24.60 -8.49 -22.83
C VAL A 9 -24.88 -7.23 -23.66
N SER A 10 -26.15 -6.81 -23.73
CA SER A 10 -26.50 -5.57 -24.42
C SER A 10 -26.15 -4.35 -23.54
N PRO A 11 -25.78 -3.19 -24.15
CA PRO A 11 -25.57 -1.95 -23.41
C PRO A 11 -26.80 -1.51 -22.59
N GLY A 12 -28.01 -1.77 -23.10
CA GLY A 12 -29.27 -1.50 -22.40
C GLY A 12 -29.43 -2.30 -21.12
N LEU A 13 -28.95 -3.55 -21.09
CA LEU A 13 -29.00 -4.39 -19.89
C LEU A 13 -28.07 -3.86 -18.81
N VAL A 14 -26.88 -3.38 -19.17
CA VAL A 14 -25.95 -2.75 -18.21
C VAL A 14 -26.57 -1.50 -17.59
N ILE A 15 -27.17 -0.63 -18.41
CA ILE A 15 -27.85 0.58 -17.91
C ILE A 15 -29.09 0.22 -17.08
N HIS A 16 -29.83 -0.80 -17.47
CA HIS A 16 -30.99 -1.26 -16.70
C HIS A 16 -30.58 -1.74 -15.29
N HIS A 17 -29.46 -2.46 -15.17
CA HIS A 17 -28.98 -2.99 -13.88
C HIS A 17 -28.33 -1.92 -12.99
N TYR A 18 -27.53 -1.05 -13.57
CA TYR A 18 -26.70 -0.11 -12.81
C TYR A 18 -27.19 1.34 -12.87
N GLY A 19 -28.20 1.63 -13.70
CA GLY A 19 -28.75 2.98 -13.86
C GLY A 19 -27.85 3.93 -14.64
N SER A 20 -26.60 4.07 -14.26
CA SER A 20 -25.62 4.98 -14.90
C SER A 20 -24.23 4.35 -14.99
N LYS A 21 -23.34 4.99 -15.79
CA LYS A 21 -21.94 4.63 -15.86
C LYS A 21 -21.22 4.89 -14.52
N ASP A 22 -21.60 5.96 -13.83
CA ASP A 22 -20.97 6.33 -12.55
C ASP A 22 -21.38 5.34 -11.44
N GLU A 23 -22.64 4.88 -11.46
CA GLU A 23 -23.10 3.87 -10.52
C GLU A 23 -22.44 2.50 -10.78
N LEU A 24 -22.29 2.10 -12.05
CA LEU A 24 -21.49 0.92 -12.40
C LEU A 24 -20.05 1.06 -11.89
N ARG A 25 -19.41 2.25 -12.07
CA ARG A 25 -18.07 2.51 -11.57
C ARG A 25 -18.02 2.35 -10.05
N ARG A 26 -18.96 2.94 -9.32
CA ARG A 26 -19.05 2.83 -7.85
C ARG A 26 -19.12 1.38 -7.38
N VAL A 27 -19.97 0.57 -8.01
CA VAL A 27 -20.08 -0.86 -7.68
C VAL A 27 -18.78 -1.62 -7.99
N CYS A 28 -18.10 -1.30 -9.08
CA CYS A 28 -16.79 -1.88 -9.39
C CYS A 28 -15.73 -1.48 -8.36
N ASP A 29 -15.69 -0.20 -7.98
CA ASP A 29 -14.76 0.32 -6.96
C ASP A 29 -14.96 -0.43 -5.63
N GLU A 30 -16.19 -0.54 -5.16
CA GLU A 30 -16.55 -1.25 -3.93
C GLU A 30 -16.17 -2.74 -3.98
N HIS A 31 -16.43 -3.40 -5.12
CA HIS A 31 -16.09 -4.81 -5.30
C HIS A 31 -14.57 -5.04 -5.25
N VAL A 32 -13.80 -4.19 -5.94
CA VAL A 32 -12.33 -4.29 -5.97
C VAL A 32 -11.75 -4.01 -4.58
N ILE A 33 -12.27 -2.99 -3.88
CA ILE A 33 -11.84 -2.66 -2.51
C ILE A 33 -12.13 -3.83 -1.57
N ALA A 34 -13.34 -4.38 -1.59
CA ALA A 34 -13.73 -5.51 -0.75
C ALA A 34 -12.82 -6.73 -1.01
N LYS A 35 -12.65 -7.10 -2.28
CA LYS A 35 -11.82 -8.24 -2.67
C LYS A 35 -10.36 -8.06 -2.24
N LEU A 36 -9.77 -6.88 -2.43
CA LEU A 36 -8.41 -6.59 -2.02
C LEU A 36 -8.23 -6.70 -0.49
N LEU A 37 -9.22 -6.22 0.26
CA LEU A 37 -9.19 -6.26 1.72
C LEU A 37 -9.38 -7.69 2.23
N ASP A 38 -10.36 -8.43 1.71
CA ASP A 38 -10.63 -9.82 2.13
C ASP A 38 -9.43 -10.74 1.86
N GLU A 39 -8.82 -10.65 0.68
CA GLU A 39 -7.66 -11.47 0.30
C GLU A 39 -6.41 -11.14 1.14
N ARG A 40 -6.16 -9.87 1.47
CA ARG A 40 -5.01 -9.46 2.28
C ARG A 40 -5.17 -9.77 3.77
N PHE A 41 -6.40 -9.73 4.30
CA PHE A 41 -6.67 -9.95 5.73
C PHE A 41 -6.89 -11.41 6.09
N ALA A 42 -7.31 -12.25 5.14
CA ALA A 42 -7.37 -13.69 5.34
C ALA A 42 -5.97 -14.33 5.56
N SER A 43 -4.91 -13.63 5.20
CA SER A 43 -3.51 -14.10 5.26
C SER A 43 -2.76 -13.65 6.52
N ALA A 44 -3.44 -13.32 7.62
CA ALA A 44 -2.84 -12.86 8.88
C ALA A 44 -2.05 -13.94 9.64
N GLU A 45 -1.61 -15.01 8.97
CA GLU A 45 -0.65 -15.96 9.51
C GLU A 45 0.78 -15.39 9.49
N ALA A 46 1.59 -15.79 10.47
CA ALA A 46 2.99 -15.40 10.56
C ALA A 46 3.72 -15.67 9.22
N PRO A 47 4.67 -14.80 8.81
CA PRO A 47 5.37 -14.96 7.55
C PRO A 47 6.04 -16.33 7.48
N SER A 48 5.53 -17.17 6.59
CA SER A 48 6.08 -18.51 6.28
C SER A 48 6.59 -18.51 4.84
N PRO A 49 7.57 -19.34 4.50
CA PRO A 49 8.03 -19.51 3.11
C PRO A 49 6.89 -19.87 2.15
N ASN A 50 5.89 -20.62 2.64
CA ASN A 50 4.72 -21.00 1.85
C ASN A 50 3.78 -19.82 1.59
N LEU A 51 3.64 -18.88 2.54
CA LEU A 51 2.85 -17.66 2.35
C LEU A 51 3.48 -16.77 1.28
N VAL A 52 4.81 -16.58 1.32
CA VAL A 52 5.53 -15.80 0.30
C VAL A 52 5.31 -16.41 -1.09
N GLN A 53 5.42 -17.75 -1.22
CA GLN A 53 5.17 -18.44 -2.49
C GLN A 53 3.71 -18.30 -2.96
N ALA A 54 2.73 -18.37 -2.06
CA ALA A 54 1.33 -18.20 -2.39
C ALA A 54 1.03 -16.78 -2.88
N LEU A 55 1.56 -15.76 -2.20
CA LEU A 55 1.44 -14.36 -2.62
C LEU A 55 2.07 -14.10 -3.99
N LEU A 56 3.20 -14.75 -4.29
CA LEU A 56 3.86 -14.68 -5.60
C LEU A 56 3.03 -15.35 -6.70
N ALA A 57 2.37 -16.47 -6.41
CA ALA A 57 1.52 -17.17 -7.37
C ALA A 57 0.23 -16.38 -7.68
N GLU A 58 -0.38 -15.74 -6.68
CA GLU A 58 -1.56 -14.88 -6.87
C GLU A 58 -1.23 -13.60 -7.64
N ALA A 59 -0.09 -12.99 -7.39
CA ALA A 59 0.34 -11.77 -8.08
C ALA A 59 0.37 -11.93 -9.62
N THR A 60 0.69 -13.11 -10.13
CA THR A 60 0.73 -13.38 -11.58
C THR A 60 -0.65 -13.43 -12.24
N SER A 61 -1.71 -13.76 -11.51
CA SER A 61 -3.08 -13.87 -12.04
C SER A 61 -3.91 -12.57 -11.91
N ALA A 62 -3.50 -11.64 -11.08
CA ALA A 62 -4.28 -10.45 -10.70
C ALA A 62 -3.96 -9.18 -11.53
N GLY A 63 -3.26 -9.30 -12.67
CA GLY A 63 -2.79 -8.16 -13.48
C GLY A 63 -3.82 -7.06 -13.78
N PRO A 64 -5.03 -7.38 -14.29
CA PRO A 64 -6.05 -6.37 -14.55
C PRO A 64 -6.55 -5.66 -13.28
N MET A 65 -6.65 -6.36 -12.16
CA MET A 65 -7.06 -5.80 -10.87
C MET A 65 -6.01 -4.84 -10.33
N PHE A 66 -4.72 -5.17 -10.44
CA PHE A 66 -3.64 -4.27 -10.02
C PHE A 66 -3.63 -2.95 -10.79
N ASN A 67 -3.84 -2.99 -12.10
CA ASN A 67 -3.95 -1.79 -12.92
C ASN A 67 -5.16 -0.93 -12.51
N TYR A 68 -6.27 -1.56 -12.14
CA TYR A 68 -7.46 -0.86 -11.64
C TYR A 68 -7.19 -0.18 -10.30
N ILE A 69 -6.57 -0.88 -9.36
CA ILE A 69 -6.20 -0.36 -8.03
C ILE A 69 -5.21 0.81 -8.16
N ALA A 70 -4.18 0.66 -8.99
CA ALA A 70 -3.22 1.74 -9.25
C ALA A 70 -3.91 2.99 -9.78
N ARG A 71 -4.85 2.81 -10.72
CA ARG A 71 -5.63 3.91 -11.28
C ARG A 71 -6.55 4.55 -10.25
N LEU A 72 -7.22 3.74 -9.43
CA LEU A 72 -8.09 4.19 -8.35
C LEU A 72 -7.33 5.06 -7.32
N LEU A 73 -6.10 4.70 -6.99
CA LEU A 73 -5.25 5.43 -6.05
C LEU A 73 -4.63 6.73 -6.64
N ILE A 74 -4.45 6.79 -7.97
CA ILE A 74 -3.86 7.97 -8.63
C ILE A 74 -4.93 8.99 -9.01
N GLU A 75 -6.11 8.55 -9.47
CA GLU A 75 -7.20 9.44 -9.86
C GLU A 75 -7.87 10.04 -8.60
N PRO A 76 -8.04 11.37 -8.53
CA PRO A 76 -8.77 11.99 -7.42
C PRO A 76 -10.19 11.46 -7.30
N GLY A 77 -10.60 11.04 -6.10
CA GLY A 77 -11.96 10.58 -5.87
C GLY A 77 -12.14 9.84 -4.55
N LYS A 78 -13.37 9.86 -4.03
CA LYS A 78 -13.72 9.28 -2.71
C LYS A 78 -13.31 7.81 -2.57
N ALA A 79 -13.46 7.00 -3.62
CA ALA A 79 -13.14 5.59 -3.57
C ALA A 79 -11.62 5.36 -3.40
N GLY A 80 -10.77 6.15 -4.07
CA GLY A 80 -9.33 6.10 -3.90
C GLY A 80 -8.90 6.57 -2.51
N ASP A 81 -9.49 7.67 -2.03
CA ASP A 81 -9.23 8.19 -0.68
C ASP A 81 -9.61 7.16 0.40
N GLU A 82 -10.77 6.53 0.26
CA GLU A 82 -11.26 5.50 1.18
C GLU A 82 -10.37 4.25 1.14
N LEU A 83 -10.01 3.79 -0.05
CA LEU A 83 -9.08 2.65 -0.19
C LEU A 83 -7.75 2.94 0.49
N PHE A 84 -7.15 4.10 0.22
CA PHE A 84 -5.87 4.48 0.84
C PHE A 84 -5.97 4.53 2.36
N ALA A 85 -7.02 5.17 2.91
CA ALA A 85 -7.25 5.25 4.34
C ALA A 85 -7.39 3.86 4.99
N ARG A 86 -8.11 2.93 4.35
CA ARG A 86 -8.25 1.56 4.84
C ARG A 86 -6.94 0.79 4.80
N LEU A 87 -6.12 0.96 3.74
CA LEU A 87 -4.81 0.33 3.65
C LEU A 87 -3.87 0.83 4.76
N VAL A 88 -3.86 2.14 5.03
CA VAL A 88 -3.08 2.72 6.13
C VAL A 88 -3.55 2.21 7.48
N ALA A 89 -4.88 2.16 7.71
CA ALA A 89 -5.44 1.65 8.96
C ALA A 89 -5.07 0.18 9.21
N SER A 90 -5.13 -0.65 8.17
CA SER A 90 -4.70 -2.04 8.24
C SER A 90 -3.21 -2.17 8.53
N THR A 91 -2.35 -1.43 7.82
CA THR A 91 -0.92 -1.44 8.08
C THR A 91 -0.62 -1.01 9.52
N ARG A 92 -1.33 0.00 10.04
CA ARG A 92 -1.23 0.45 11.45
C ARG A 92 -1.52 -0.69 12.42
N GLN A 93 -2.62 -1.43 12.19
CA GLN A 93 -3.00 -2.56 13.05
C GLN A 93 -1.93 -3.65 13.01
N ASN A 94 -1.49 -4.07 11.83
CA ASN A 94 -0.44 -5.08 11.67
C ASN A 94 0.89 -4.69 12.35
N LEU A 95 1.27 -3.41 12.28
CA LEU A 95 2.45 -2.90 12.96
C LEU A 95 2.25 -2.84 14.49
N ALA A 96 1.03 -2.60 14.98
CA ALA A 96 0.71 -2.65 16.41
C ALA A 96 0.80 -4.09 16.95
N ASP A 97 0.16 -5.04 16.28
CA ASP A 97 0.20 -6.46 16.64
C ASP A 97 1.64 -7.01 16.59
N GLY A 98 2.42 -6.60 15.59
CA GLY A 98 3.83 -6.95 15.48
C GLY A 98 4.69 -6.37 16.63
N ARG A 99 4.35 -5.19 17.14
CA ARG A 99 5.00 -4.62 18.32
C ARG A 99 4.64 -5.36 19.62
N GLU A 100 3.38 -5.71 19.77
CA GLU A 100 2.92 -6.50 20.93
C GLU A 100 3.59 -7.88 20.97
N SER A 101 3.74 -8.53 19.83
CA SER A 101 4.46 -9.80 19.71
C SER A 101 5.99 -9.68 19.79
N GLY A 102 6.54 -8.46 19.74
CA GLY A 102 7.99 -8.22 19.74
C GLY A 102 8.67 -8.44 18.38
N SER A 103 7.91 -8.70 17.31
CA SER A 103 8.46 -8.88 15.95
C SER A 103 8.76 -7.56 15.22
N ILE A 104 8.15 -6.44 15.66
CA ILE A 104 8.34 -5.10 15.09
C ILE A 104 8.91 -4.16 16.15
N LYS A 105 9.94 -3.39 15.77
CA LYS A 105 10.55 -2.38 16.63
C LYS A 105 9.59 -1.21 16.90
N PRO A 106 9.68 -0.55 18.08
CA PRO A 106 8.94 0.69 18.34
C PRO A 106 9.28 1.78 17.30
N ALA A 107 8.26 2.53 16.88
CA ALA A 107 8.42 3.69 16.00
C ALA A 107 8.25 5.00 16.79
N SER A 108 8.95 6.06 16.38
CA SER A 108 8.81 7.41 16.96
C SER A 108 7.43 8.01 16.70
N ASP A 109 6.87 7.73 15.52
CA ASP A 109 5.51 8.09 15.13
C ASP A 109 4.88 6.87 14.44
N PRO A 110 3.99 6.15 15.14
CA PRO A 110 3.34 4.97 14.60
C PRO A 110 2.45 5.24 13.38
N ASP A 111 1.80 6.41 13.34
CA ASP A 111 0.89 6.77 12.26
C ASP A 111 1.65 7.11 10.98
N ALA A 112 2.66 7.95 11.09
CA ALA A 112 3.55 8.28 9.99
C ALA A 112 4.28 7.02 9.48
N THR A 113 4.70 6.12 10.37
CA THR A 113 5.34 4.86 9.99
C THR A 113 4.38 3.97 9.21
N ALA A 114 3.13 3.83 9.65
CA ALA A 114 2.12 3.05 8.93
C ALA A 114 1.88 3.62 7.52
N MET A 115 1.79 4.94 7.39
CA MET A 115 1.64 5.61 6.09
C MET A 115 2.85 5.34 5.18
N LEU A 116 4.08 5.49 5.67
CA LEU A 116 5.29 5.25 4.89
C LEU A 116 5.42 3.79 4.43
N VAL A 117 5.13 2.83 5.31
CA VAL A 117 5.13 1.39 4.97
C VAL A 117 4.06 1.07 3.93
N THR A 118 2.86 1.67 4.05
CA THR A 118 1.80 1.52 3.05
C THR A 118 2.24 2.06 1.69
N VAL A 119 2.79 3.28 1.64
CA VAL A 119 3.26 3.89 0.39
C VAL A 119 4.40 3.08 -0.23
N PHE A 120 5.34 2.58 0.57
CA PHE A 120 6.41 1.70 0.09
C PHE A 120 5.84 0.45 -0.60
N GLY A 121 4.85 -0.20 0.01
CA GLY A 121 4.19 -1.36 -0.57
C GLY A 121 3.40 -1.02 -1.86
N LEU A 122 2.77 0.17 -1.92
CA LEU A 122 2.01 0.61 -3.09
C LEU A 122 2.89 1.08 -4.25
N ALA A 123 4.11 1.53 -4.00
CA ALA A 123 4.98 2.11 -5.03
C ALA A 123 5.18 1.16 -6.23
N GLN A 124 5.32 -0.13 -5.98
CA GLN A 124 5.49 -1.15 -7.03
C GLN A 124 4.26 -1.25 -7.95
N PHE A 125 3.05 -1.00 -7.43
CA PHE A 125 1.82 -0.97 -8.22
C PHE A 125 1.72 0.30 -9.04
N LEU A 126 1.99 1.44 -8.42
CA LEU A 126 1.80 2.76 -9.02
C LEU A 126 2.75 3.02 -10.18
N VAL A 127 3.96 2.48 -10.12
CA VAL A 127 5.00 2.67 -11.14
C VAL A 127 5.45 1.37 -11.80
N ARG A 128 4.58 0.36 -11.84
CA ARG A 128 4.87 -1.00 -12.29
C ARG A 128 5.67 -1.07 -13.59
N ASP A 129 5.20 -0.39 -14.63
CA ASP A 129 5.83 -0.45 -15.96
C ASP A 129 7.23 0.16 -15.94
N ARG A 130 7.41 1.27 -15.23
CA ARG A 130 8.72 1.91 -15.08
C ARG A 130 9.66 1.06 -14.25
N PHE A 131 9.12 0.44 -13.20
CA PHE A 131 9.85 -0.47 -12.34
C PHE A 131 10.32 -1.70 -13.13
N ALA A 132 9.43 -2.32 -13.91
CA ALA A 132 9.74 -3.44 -14.78
C ALA A 132 10.82 -3.09 -15.80
N GLN A 133 10.77 -1.89 -16.38
CA GLN A 133 11.75 -1.42 -17.35
C GLN A 133 13.16 -1.31 -16.74
N VAL A 134 13.28 -0.82 -15.52
CA VAL A 134 14.58 -0.65 -14.83
C VAL A 134 15.07 -1.97 -14.24
N LEU A 135 14.18 -2.74 -13.62
CA LEU A 135 14.51 -4.04 -13.03
C LEU A 135 14.81 -5.12 -14.07
N GLY A 136 14.24 -4.97 -15.28
CA GLY A 136 14.32 -6.00 -16.34
C GLY A 136 13.32 -7.14 -16.17
N ALA A 137 12.45 -7.06 -15.16
CA ALA A 137 11.38 -8.02 -14.89
C ALA A 137 10.18 -7.33 -14.26
N ASP A 138 8.97 -7.83 -14.49
CA ASP A 138 7.78 -7.36 -13.79
C ASP A 138 7.94 -7.61 -12.28
N PRO A 139 7.78 -6.60 -11.40
CA PRO A 139 7.94 -6.75 -9.96
C PRO A 139 7.01 -7.83 -9.36
N PHE A 140 5.88 -8.11 -10.00
CA PHE A 140 4.92 -9.14 -9.58
C PHE A 140 5.11 -10.49 -10.28
N SER A 141 6.11 -10.64 -11.14
CA SER A 141 6.52 -11.96 -11.63
C SER A 141 7.35 -12.71 -10.60
N ALA A 142 7.46 -14.02 -10.74
CA ALA A 142 8.32 -14.83 -9.87
C ALA A 142 9.79 -14.36 -9.89
N GLU A 143 10.28 -13.93 -11.07
CA GLU A 143 11.63 -13.39 -11.23
C GLU A 143 11.79 -12.04 -10.52
N GLY A 144 10.86 -11.09 -10.73
CA GLY A 144 10.88 -9.78 -10.09
C GLY A 144 10.80 -9.89 -8.57
N ALA A 145 9.88 -10.71 -8.07
CA ALA A 145 9.72 -10.95 -6.65
C ALA A 145 10.97 -11.59 -6.02
N ALA A 146 11.59 -12.58 -6.67
CA ALA A 146 12.83 -13.19 -6.19
C ALA A 146 13.97 -12.16 -6.07
N ARG A 147 14.05 -11.20 -7.01
CA ARG A 147 15.04 -10.12 -6.97
C ARG A 147 14.78 -9.08 -5.89
N LEU A 148 13.51 -8.84 -5.53
CA LEU A 148 13.11 -7.77 -4.61
C LEU A 148 13.02 -8.24 -3.16
N THR A 149 12.78 -9.51 -2.91
CA THR A 149 12.52 -10.05 -1.55
C THR A 149 13.66 -9.75 -0.59
N LEU A 150 14.90 -10.17 -0.91
CA LEU A 150 16.04 -9.97 -0.01
C LEU A 150 16.35 -8.49 0.21
N PRO A 151 16.52 -7.63 -0.82
CA PRO A 151 16.78 -6.21 -0.62
C PRO A 151 15.68 -5.50 0.20
N THR A 152 14.42 -5.89 0.02
CA THR A 152 13.33 -5.34 0.83
C THR A 152 13.47 -5.72 2.30
N LEU A 153 13.71 -7.00 2.59
CA LEU A 153 13.90 -7.47 3.96
C LEU A 153 15.13 -6.85 4.62
N GLU A 154 16.24 -6.72 3.91
CA GLU A 154 17.46 -6.08 4.38
C GLU A 154 17.20 -4.62 4.79
N ILE A 155 16.48 -3.84 3.94
CA ILE A 155 16.12 -2.44 4.26
C ILE A 155 15.29 -2.36 5.55
N PHE A 156 14.31 -3.24 5.72
CA PHE A 156 13.43 -3.21 6.90
C PHE A 156 14.06 -3.80 8.16
N THR A 157 14.96 -4.76 8.03
CA THR A 157 15.58 -5.46 9.17
C THR A 157 16.83 -4.74 9.66
N ASP A 158 17.74 -4.46 8.75
CA ASP A 158 19.06 -3.92 9.06
C ASP A 158 19.14 -2.41 8.86
N GLY A 159 18.30 -1.88 7.95
CA GLY A 159 18.31 -0.48 7.52
C GLY A 159 19.30 -0.25 6.37
N LEU A 160 19.27 0.96 5.79
CA LEU A 160 20.08 1.33 4.64
C LEU A 160 21.41 1.98 5.06
N TYR A 161 21.42 2.68 6.20
CA TYR A 161 22.59 3.43 6.67
C TYR A 161 23.50 2.56 7.55
N ALA A 162 24.80 2.68 7.34
CA ALA A 162 25.81 1.93 8.08
C ALA A 162 25.92 2.32 9.57
N ASP A 163 25.48 3.54 9.90
CA ASP A 163 25.48 4.05 11.28
C ASP A 163 24.20 4.87 11.59
N THR A 164 24.05 5.25 12.84
CA THR A 164 22.91 6.02 13.34
C THR A 164 23.13 7.54 13.37
N GLY A 165 24.22 8.05 12.83
CA GLY A 165 24.62 9.46 12.92
C GLY A 165 23.58 10.40 12.33
N LEU A 166 23.06 10.09 11.13
CA LEU A 166 22.02 10.89 10.49
C LEU A 166 20.71 10.89 11.30
N LEU A 167 20.32 9.74 11.83
CA LEU A 167 19.12 9.61 12.65
C LEU A 167 19.26 10.41 13.96
N ALA A 168 20.43 10.36 14.59
CA ALA A 168 20.71 11.13 15.82
C ALA A 168 20.69 12.64 15.53
N ALA A 169 21.29 13.09 14.45
CA ALA A 169 21.26 14.50 14.03
C ALA A 169 19.83 14.99 13.76
N ALA A 170 19.01 14.19 13.04
CA ALA A 170 17.63 14.52 12.78
C ALA A 170 16.80 14.64 14.08
N ARG A 171 16.97 13.72 15.02
CA ARG A 171 16.30 13.78 16.33
C ARG A 171 16.66 15.05 17.10
N SER A 172 17.94 15.43 17.12
CA SER A 172 18.39 16.65 17.78
C SER A 172 17.81 17.92 17.15
N ALA A 173 17.78 17.97 15.82
CA ALA A 173 17.23 19.12 15.09
C ALA A 173 15.73 19.30 15.34
N LEU A 174 14.95 18.20 15.32
CA LEU A 174 13.50 18.23 15.56
C LEU A 174 13.17 18.57 17.02
N ALA A 175 13.93 18.09 17.99
CA ALA A 175 13.75 18.45 19.39
C ALA A 175 13.98 19.96 19.62
N GLY A 176 15.02 20.55 19.01
CA GLY A 176 15.27 21.99 19.10
C GLY A 176 14.17 22.86 18.48
N GLN A 177 13.48 22.38 17.43
CA GLN A 177 12.35 23.08 16.83
C GLN A 177 11.10 23.06 17.74
N GLN A 178 10.86 21.96 18.47
CA GLN A 178 9.74 21.85 19.39
C GLN A 178 9.92 22.75 20.61
N ASP A 179 11.15 22.88 21.12
CA ASP A 179 11.46 23.76 22.24
C ASP A 179 11.30 25.24 21.85
N ALA A 180 11.76 25.63 20.65
CA ALA A 180 11.62 27.00 20.13
C ALA A 180 10.12 27.39 19.93
N ALA A 181 9.33 26.51 19.35
CA ALA A 181 7.90 26.73 19.13
C ALA A 181 7.10 26.80 20.44
N SER A 182 7.58 26.11 21.50
CA SER A 182 6.97 26.13 22.84
C SER A 182 7.27 27.42 23.61
N ASP A 183 8.37 28.09 23.30
CA ASP A 183 8.79 29.33 23.98
C ASP A 183 8.10 30.55 23.35
N GLU A 184 7.96 30.59 22.01
CA GLU A 184 7.21 31.65 21.31
C GLU A 184 5.72 31.72 21.72
N GLY A 185 5.10 30.60 22.07
CA GLY A 185 3.69 30.54 22.52
C GLY A 185 3.48 31.02 23.98
N LYS A 186 4.56 31.30 24.76
CA LYS A 186 4.47 31.79 26.10
C LYS A 186 4.55 33.32 26.21
N ASP A 187 5.12 33.97 25.22
CA ASP A 187 5.28 35.43 25.19
C ASP A 187 4.04 36.19 24.64
N GLU A 188 3.04 35.47 24.10
CA GLU A 188 1.79 36.05 23.56
C GLU A 188 0.60 36.02 24.58
N LYS A 189 0.83 35.72 25.84
CA LYS A 189 -0.20 35.78 26.92
C LYS A 189 0.15 36.82 27.95
#